data_0aac89e2637949ca08ec5be719e66d10
#
_entry.id   0aac89e2637949ca08ec5be719e66d10
#
_cell.length_a   1.000
_cell.length_b   1.000
_cell.length_c   1.000
_cell.angle_alpha   90.00
_cell.angle_beta   90.00
_cell.angle_gamma   90.00
#
_symmetry.space_group_name_H-M   'P 1'
#
loop_
_entity.id
_entity.type
_entity.pdbx_description
1 polymer ?
#
loop_
_entity_poly.entity_id
_entity_poly.type
_entity_poly.pdbx_seq_one_letter_code
_entity_poly.pdbx_strand_id
1 'polypeptide(L)'
;MASKTVRKLVELYCSVEKKQRKMQTKIQQKLFGERIAEAADKTTDPGRDGEEGTALELMGRQMSDLIRERALHDELLAIIREKKITPVFQPIVSLADGEPLGYEALARGPAGSPLHMPTDLFEAAARCKLLPALEHVCREVAIQQARMLAPGQQLFLNVTPEVINDPEFRNGRTKQVVLHHGLIPEQVAFEITERTAISDFGNFTRALHHYRRQGYCIAVDDAGAGYSSLQAIAELYPDFIKLDMSIVRDIHNNPFKIAILEALVNLAAAMNSKIIAEGVETEDELTTVMKLGVGYAQGYLLARPANPAAPVSPEAVALIRKFRRQEAGRRSRETGTSLGRVIGEIVEHVPVVAPETTTEQVEAKFAASAVRGVVVVQDGKPVGLVMKNRLYFHLGSYYGVSLYHKRPVDLVMDASPLIVNADLPLEAVSKIAMSREESNLYDLIIVVQEGRYAGVVSIMNLLNNITELQVLCAHNSNPLTGLPGNLMIEEKLRCLLTNEAQFAVLYVDLNNFKAYNDKYGFERGDAVLLMTAETLSRALAREGQGEDFLGHIGGDDFLIITSPDRAENISRA
;
A
#
# COMPACT_ATOMS: atom_id res chain seq x y z
N MET A 1 -2.59 10.46 -38.42
CA MET A 1 -2.43 11.94 -38.14
C MET A 1 -1.59 12.23 -36.90
N ALA A 2 -1.61 11.42 -35.86
CA ALA A 2 -0.86 11.62 -34.61
C ALA A 2 0.69 11.71 -34.76
N SER A 3 1.28 10.96 -35.68
CA SER A 3 2.73 11.00 -35.96
C SER A 3 3.24 12.38 -36.44
N LYS A 4 2.39 13.16 -37.10
CA LYS A 4 2.77 14.49 -37.60
C LYS A 4 2.83 15.56 -36.50
N THR A 5 2.00 15.46 -35.48
CA THR A 5 1.92 16.44 -34.39
C THR A 5 3.08 16.28 -33.39
N VAL A 6 3.42 15.03 -33.01
CA VAL A 6 4.60 14.74 -32.19
C VAL A 6 5.87 15.16 -32.90
N ARG A 7 5.96 14.87 -34.20
CA ARG A 7 7.09 15.31 -35.02
C ARG A 7 7.22 16.84 -35.06
N LYS A 8 6.08 17.56 -35.17
CA LYS A 8 6.07 19.02 -35.14
C LYS A 8 6.41 19.60 -33.76
N LEU A 9 5.93 19.00 -32.66
CA LEU A 9 6.27 19.44 -31.29
C LEU A 9 7.74 19.17 -30.97
N VAL A 10 8.26 18.02 -31.32
CA VAL A 10 9.69 17.68 -31.17
C VAL A 10 10.53 18.61 -32.07
N GLU A 11 10.09 18.90 -33.31
CA GLU A 11 10.78 19.83 -34.21
C GLU A 11 10.73 21.28 -33.69
N LEU A 12 9.61 21.71 -33.10
CA LEU A 12 9.46 23.04 -32.48
C LEU A 12 10.32 23.17 -31.21
N TYR A 13 10.27 22.16 -30.35
CA TYR A 13 11.08 22.08 -29.14
C TYR A 13 12.57 22.05 -29.48
N CYS A 14 12.98 21.19 -30.43
CA CYS A 14 14.36 21.16 -30.94
C CYS A 14 14.79 22.47 -31.62
N SER A 15 13.87 23.19 -32.26
CA SER A 15 14.14 24.50 -32.89
C SER A 15 14.34 25.60 -31.86
N VAL A 16 13.52 25.65 -30.81
CA VAL A 16 13.66 26.62 -29.71
C VAL A 16 14.92 26.32 -28.90
N GLU A 17 15.18 25.06 -28.57
CA GLU A 17 16.41 24.64 -27.88
C GLU A 17 17.66 24.89 -28.72
N LYS A 18 17.64 24.61 -30.04
CA LYS A 18 18.79 24.95 -30.92
C LYS A 18 19.09 26.46 -30.91
N LYS A 19 18.08 27.33 -30.82
CA LYS A 19 18.28 28.78 -30.69
C LYS A 19 18.83 29.18 -29.31
N GLN A 20 18.30 28.61 -28.24
CA GLN A 20 18.80 28.86 -26.88
C GLN A 20 20.22 28.31 -26.72
N ARG A 21 20.53 27.12 -27.23
CA ARG A 21 21.88 26.51 -27.18
C ARG A 21 22.89 27.29 -28.02
N LYS A 22 22.53 27.75 -29.22
CA LYS A 22 23.42 28.63 -30.01
C LYS A 22 23.75 29.92 -29.24
N MET A 23 22.80 30.43 -28.50
CA MET A 23 22.99 31.63 -27.68
C MET A 23 23.84 31.32 -26.44
N GLN A 24 23.59 30.21 -25.71
CA GLN A 24 24.40 29.75 -24.58
C GLN A 24 25.81 29.35 -25.02
N THR A 25 25.99 28.65 -26.14
CA THR A 25 27.32 28.30 -26.67
C THR A 25 28.09 29.54 -27.06
N LYS A 26 27.44 30.56 -27.65
CA LYS A 26 28.09 31.84 -27.94
C LYS A 26 28.49 32.61 -26.67
N ILE A 27 27.63 32.59 -25.65
CA ILE A 27 27.92 33.23 -24.36
C ILE A 27 29.06 32.48 -23.65
N GLN A 28 29.03 31.14 -23.65
CA GLN A 28 30.10 30.32 -23.06
C GLN A 28 31.41 30.45 -23.83
N GLN A 29 31.38 30.46 -25.18
CA GLN A 29 32.57 30.69 -25.99
C GLN A 29 33.18 32.08 -25.77
N LYS A 30 32.33 33.10 -25.54
CA LYS A 30 32.78 34.45 -25.23
C LYS A 30 33.39 34.53 -23.83
N LEU A 31 32.68 33.96 -22.82
CA LEU A 31 33.19 33.87 -21.44
C LEU A 31 34.44 33.02 -21.33
N PHE A 32 34.55 31.96 -22.15
CA PHE A 32 35.72 31.08 -22.23
C PHE A 32 36.92 31.80 -22.89
N GLY A 33 36.65 32.53 -23.98
CA GLY A 33 37.66 33.36 -24.65
C GLY A 33 38.17 34.50 -23.74
N GLU A 34 37.27 35.13 -22.99
CA GLU A 34 37.65 36.19 -22.01
C GLU A 34 38.45 35.60 -20.83
N ARG A 35 38.12 34.41 -20.31
CA ARG A 35 38.87 33.74 -19.25
C ARG A 35 40.22 33.19 -19.72
N ILE A 36 40.33 32.71 -20.96
CA ILE A 36 41.63 32.30 -21.54
C ILE A 36 42.49 33.53 -21.73
N ALA A 37 41.95 34.66 -22.18
CA ALA A 37 42.69 35.93 -22.32
C ALA A 37 43.12 36.45 -20.94
N GLU A 38 42.29 36.37 -19.91
CA GLU A 38 42.67 36.73 -18.53
C GLU A 38 43.71 35.78 -17.92
N ALA A 39 43.65 34.48 -18.24
CA ALA A 39 44.65 33.49 -17.80
C ALA A 39 45.97 33.72 -18.52
N ALA A 40 45.95 34.00 -19.82
CA ALA A 40 47.17 34.33 -20.61
C ALA A 40 47.83 35.62 -20.17
N ASP A 41 47.08 36.61 -19.70
CA ASP A 41 47.64 37.88 -19.18
C ASP A 41 48.25 37.72 -17.77
N LYS A 42 47.90 36.69 -17.03
CA LYS A 42 48.42 36.37 -15.68
C LYS A 42 49.66 35.47 -15.70
N THR A 43 50.03 34.88 -16.85
CA THR A 43 51.17 33.97 -17.01
C THR A 43 52.55 34.67 -17.12
N THR A 44 52.66 35.94 -16.80
CA THR A 44 53.96 36.65 -16.80
C THR A 44 54.69 36.69 -15.43
N ASP A 45 54.18 35.90 -14.42
CA ASP A 45 54.82 35.86 -13.09
C ASP A 45 55.44 34.46 -12.83
N PRO A 46 56.76 34.28 -12.74
CA PRO A 46 57.44 32.98 -12.73
C PRO A 46 57.43 32.24 -11.37
N GLY A 47 56.38 32.38 -10.57
CA GLY A 47 56.34 31.84 -9.19
C GLY A 47 55.23 30.88 -8.83
N ARG A 48 54.32 30.42 -9.77
CA ARG A 48 53.12 29.67 -9.45
C ARG A 48 52.87 28.37 -10.22
N ASP A 49 53.89 27.56 -10.43
CA ASP A 49 53.77 26.30 -11.21
C ASP A 49 52.85 25.23 -10.60
N GLY A 50 52.42 25.34 -9.33
CA GLY A 50 51.61 24.33 -8.64
C GLY A 50 50.08 24.51 -8.76
N GLU A 51 49.56 25.71 -8.95
CA GLU A 51 48.13 26.01 -9.01
C GLU A 51 47.55 25.93 -10.45
N GLU A 52 48.37 26.13 -11.48
CA GLU A 52 47.96 26.08 -12.89
C GLU A 52 47.67 24.64 -13.36
N GLY A 53 48.43 23.65 -12.89
CA GLY A 53 48.22 22.24 -13.17
C GLY A 53 46.83 21.76 -12.69
N THR A 54 46.43 22.19 -11.51
CA THR A 54 45.13 21.86 -10.89
C THR A 54 43.96 22.54 -11.61
N ALA A 55 44.09 23.76 -12.08
CA ALA A 55 43.04 24.48 -12.81
C ALA A 55 42.81 23.91 -14.21
N LEU A 56 43.88 23.56 -14.93
CA LEU A 56 43.78 22.89 -16.25
C LEU A 56 43.17 21.48 -16.14
N GLU A 57 43.53 20.71 -15.12
CA GLU A 57 42.89 19.40 -14.85
C GLU A 57 41.41 19.52 -14.49
N LEU A 58 41.05 20.50 -13.67
CA LEU A 58 39.62 20.78 -13.34
C LEU A 58 38.84 21.21 -14.57
N MET A 59 39.39 22.08 -15.42
CA MET A 59 38.76 22.46 -16.69
C MET A 59 38.65 21.28 -17.66
N GLY A 60 39.65 20.42 -17.74
CA GLY A 60 39.62 19.19 -18.52
C GLY A 60 38.53 18.22 -18.07
N ARG A 61 38.37 18.04 -16.77
CA ARG A 61 37.27 17.23 -16.19
C ARG A 61 35.90 17.84 -16.49
N GLN A 62 35.69 19.12 -16.26
CA GLN A 62 34.43 19.82 -16.56
C GLN A 62 34.07 19.76 -18.06
N MET A 63 35.05 19.87 -18.94
CA MET A 63 34.82 19.74 -20.39
C MET A 63 34.45 18.30 -20.77
N SER A 64 35.13 17.32 -20.19
CA SER A 64 34.81 15.90 -20.40
C SER A 64 33.38 15.57 -19.92
N ASP A 65 32.97 16.09 -18.75
CA ASP A 65 31.62 15.91 -18.19
C ASP A 65 30.57 16.57 -19.10
N LEU A 66 30.79 17.78 -19.59
CA LEU A 66 29.92 18.47 -20.53
C LEU A 66 29.75 17.71 -21.87
N ILE A 67 30.86 17.16 -22.40
CA ILE A 67 30.82 16.35 -23.62
C ILE A 67 30.00 15.07 -23.39
N ARG A 68 30.18 14.42 -22.23
CA ARG A 68 29.47 13.22 -21.83
C ARG A 68 27.97 13.50 -21.64
N GLU A 69 27.62 14.58 -20.93
CA GLU A 69 26.21 14.98 -20.77
C GLU A 69 25.54 15.29 -22.10
N ARG A 70 26.27 15.93 -23.03
CA ARG A 70 25.74 16.24 -24.36
C ARG A 70 25.51 14.95 -25.17
N ALA A 71 26.44 14.01 -25.13
CA ALA A 71 26.30 12.73 -25.80
C ALA A 71 25.10 11.95 -25.27
N LEU A 72 24.92 11.89 -23.94
CA LEU A 72 23.76 11.27 -23.30
C LEU A 72 22.44 11.94 -23.70
N HIS A 73 22.41 13.26 -23.77
CA HIS A 73 21.23 14.00 -24.20
C HIS A 73 20.85 13.70 -25.66
N ASP A 74 21.84 13.71 -26.59
CA ASP A 74 21.60 13.44 -28.01
C ASP A 74 21.15 11.99 -28.21
N GLU A 75 21.70 11.05 -27.46
CA GLU A 75 21.29 9.65 -27.44
C GLU A 75 19.86 9.50 -26.92
N LEU A 76 19.52 10.15 -25.80
CA LEU A 76 18.16 10.13 -25.24
C LEU A 76 17.11 10.69 -26.22
N LEU A 77 17.44 11.78 -26.93
CA LEU A 77 16.58 12.32 -27.99
C LEU A 77 16.39 11.33 -29.14
N ALA A 78 17.43 10.59 -29.53
CA ALA A 78 17.33 9.55 -30.53
C ALA A 78 16.46 8.38 -30.05
N ILE A 79 16.61 7.93 -28.80
CA ILE A 79 15.79 6.91 -28.17
C ILE A 79 14.31 7.30 -28.22
N ILE A 80 13.97 8.51 -27.78
CA ILE A 80 12.60 9.00 -27.77
C ILE A 80 12.02 9.13 -29.19
N ARG A 81 12.76 9.75 -30.11
CA ARG A 81 12.29 9.99 -31.47
C ARG A 81 12.08 8.71 -32.27
N GLU A 82 12.98 7.75 -32.11
CA GLU A 82 12.99 6.49 -32.86
C GLU A 82 12.26 5.37 -32.10
N LYS A 83 11.72 5.68 -30.90
CA LYS A 83 11.06 4.74 -29.99
C LYS A 83 11.91 3.50 -29.69
N LYS A 84 13.22 3.70 -29.51
CA LYS A 84 14.18 2.64 -29.19
C LYS A 84 14.08 2.20 -27.73
N ILE A 85 12.88 1.82 -27.30
CA ILE A 85 12.57 1.27 -25.99
C ILE A 85 12.15 -0.17 -26.16
N THR A 86 12.70 -1.07 -25.36
CA THR A 86 12.27 -2.46 -25.27
C THR A 86 11.59 -2.67 -23.93
N PRO A 87 10.26 -2.88 -23.85
CA PRO A 87 9.62 -3.26 -22.62
C PRO A 87 9.97 -4.72 -22.30
N VAL A 88 10.30 -5.01 -21.05
CA VAL A 88 10.31 -6.36 -20.51
C VAL A 88 9.15 -6.50 -19.55
N PHE A 89 8.53 -7.68 -19.54
CA PHE A 89 7.32 -7.93 -18.77
C PHE A 89 7.62 -8.89 -17.63
N GLN A 90 7.22 -8.52 -16.43
CA GLN A 90 7.33 -9.38 -15.26
C GLN A 90 5.93 -9.77 -14.78
N PRO A 91 5.63 -11.07 -14.62
CA PRO A 91 4.32 -11.50 -14.18
C PRO A 91 4.06 -11.14 -12.72
N ILE A 92 2.84 -10.68 -12.46
CA ILE A 92 2.24 -10.56 -11.13
C ILE A 92 1.32 -11.75 -10.98
N VAL A 93 1.61 -12.62 -10.01
CA VAL A 93 1.02 -13.96 -9.89
C VAL A 93 -0.02 -14.00 -8.78
N SER A 94 -1.16 -14.59 -9.06
CA SER A 94 -2.20 -14.88 -8.08
C SER A 94 -1.73 -16.00 -7.13
N LEU A 95 -1.76 -15.73 -5.84
CA LEU A 95 -1.42 -16.68 -4.80
C LEU A 95 -2.59 -17.63 -4.46
N ALA A 96 -3.71 -17.53 -5.17
CA ALA A 96 -4.84 -18.44 -5.06
C ALA A 96 -4.66 -19.70 -5.92
N ASP A 97 -4.13 -19.55 -7.13
CA ASP A 97 -4.08 -20.60 -8.16
C ASP A 97 -2.71 -20.71 -8.87
N GLY A 98 -1.85 -19.69 -8.75
CA GLY A 98 -0.55 -19.60 -9.41
C GLY A 98 -0.61 -19.06 -10.85
N GLU A 99 -1.75 -18.53 -11.28
CA GLU A 99 -1.90 -17.95 -12.61
C GLU A 99 -1.55 -16.45 -12.61
N PRO A 100 -1.06 -15.88 -13.72
CA PRO A 100 -0.77 -14.46 -13.80
C PRO A 100 -2.04 -13.59 -13.72
N LEU A 101 -2.10 -12.67 -12.73
CA LEU A 101 -3.05 -11.56 -12.70
C LEU A 101 -2.82 -10.63 -13.89
N GLY A 102 -1.57 -10.43 -14.26
CA GLY A 102 -1.12 -9.53 -15.29
C GLY A 102 0.39 -9.40 -15.31
N TYR A 103 0.87 -8.34 -15.91
CA TYR A 103 2.30 -8.10 -16.10
C TYR A 103 2.66 -6.65 -15.88
N GLU A 104 3.73 -6.40 -15.15
CA GLU A 104 4.36 -5.09 -15.09
C GLU A 104 5.29 -4.89 -16.28
N ALA A 105 5.15 -3.75 -16.96
CA ALA A 105 5.99 -3.37 -18.09
C ALA A 105 7.14 -2.48 -17.62
N LEU A 106 8.34 -3.03 -17.68
CA LEU A 106 9.58 -2.38 -17.26
C LEU A 106 10.38 -1.95 -18.49
N ALA A 107 10.62 -0.65 -18.64
CA ALA A 107 11.34 -0.10 -19.78
C ALA A 107 12.83 -0.48 -19.78
N ARG A 108 13.37 -0.76 -20.96
CA ARG A 108 14.82 -0.90 -21.22
C ARG A 108 15.19 -0.03 -22.39
N GLY A 109 16.27 0.73 -22.27
CA GLY A 109 16.90 1.41 -23.39
C GLY A 109 17.66 0.44 -24.31
N PRO A 110 18.31 0.91 -25.38
CA PRO A 110 19.02 0.07 -26.32
C PRO A 110 20.11 -0.78 -25.64
N ALA A 111 20.24 -2.02 -26.06
CA ALA A 111 21.30 -2.89 -25.56
C ALA A 111 22.69 -2.31 -25.87
N GLY A 112 23.57 -2.32 -24.88
CA GLY A 112 24.92 -1.75 -24.99
C GLY A 112 25.00 -0.23 -24.83
N SER A 113 23.86 0.46 -24.68
CA SER A 113 23.82 1.87 -24.32
C SER A 113 24.05 2.08 -22.81
N PRO A 114 24.72 3.18 -22.39
CA PRO A 114 24.72 3.59 -20.99
C PRO A 114 23.31 3.91 -20.45
N LEU A 115 22.33 4.12 -21.34
CA LEU A 115 20.92 4.35 -21.03
C LEU A 115 20.08 3.05 -21.11
N HIS A 116 20.71 1.87 -21.03
CA HIS A 116 20.00 0.59 -21.10
C HIS A 116 19.14 0.33 -19.87
N MET A 117 19.68 0.57 -18.68
CA MET A 117 18.96 0.33 -17.44
C MET A 117 17.94 1.44 -17.15
N PRO A 118 16.77 1.11 -16.57
CA PRO A 118 15.72 2.10 -16.32
C PRO A 118 16.20 3.24 -15.43
N THR A 119 16.96 2.98 -14.39
CA THR A 119 17.49 4.01 -13.49
C THR A 119 18.27 5.07 -14.27
N ASP A 120 19.26 4.66 -15.07
CA ASP A 120 20.09 5.58 -15.85
C ASP A 120 19.27 6.33 -16.91
N LEU A 121 18.32 5.61 -17.57
CA LEU A 121 17.45 6.15 -18.60
C LEU A 121 16.53 7.26 -18.06
N PHE A 122 15.83 6.98 -16.95
CA PHE A 122 14.87 7.91 -16.35
C PHE A 122 15.59 9.09 -15.63
N GLU A 123 16.74 8.85 -14.97
CA GLU A 123 17.54 9.93 -14.41
C GLU A 123 18.08 10.88 -15.49
N ALA A 124 18.56 10.36 -16.61
CA ALA A 124 19.00 11.18 -17.73
C ALA A 124 17.83 11.99 -18.30
N ALA A 125 16.64 11.38 -18.42
CA ALA A 125 15.43 12.06 -18.90
C ALA A 125 14.98 13.19 -17.95
N ALA A 126 15.05 12.96 -16.64
CA ALA A 126 14.73 13.98 -15.63
C ALA A 126 15.71 15.16 -15.70
N ARG A 127 17.02 14.90 -15.74
CA ARG A 127 18.05 15.95 -15.89
C ARG A 127 17.89 16.74 -17.18
N CYS A 128 17.53 16.08 -18.28
CA CYS A 128 17.31 16.72 -19.58
C CYS A 128 15.91 17.34 -19.73
N LYS A 129 15.03 17.25 -18.74
CA LYS A 129 13.62 17.70 -18.81
C LYS A 129 12.82 17.03 -19.94
N LEU A 130 13.14 15.77 -20.24
CA LEU A 130 12.51 14.96 -21.29
C LEU A 130 11.68 13.82 -20.69
N LEU A 131 11.51 13.79 -19.35
CA LEU A 131 10.81 12.72 -18.65
C LEU A 131 9.39 12.47 -19.19
N PRO A 132 8.52 13.49 -19.39
CA PRO A 132 7.18 13.25 -19.94
C PRO A 132 7.20 12.62 -21.35
N ALA A 133 8.14 13.04 -22.20
CA ALA A 133 8.29 12.52 -23.54
C ALA A 133 8.78 11.06 -23.55
N LEU A 134 9.73 10.72 -22.67
CA LEU A 134 10.21 9.35 -22.49
C LEU A 134 9.10 8.44 -22.00
N GLU A 135 8.39 8.83 -20.94
CA GLU A 135 7.30 8.03 -20.38
C GLU A 135 6.17 7.80 -21.38
N HIS A 136 5.85 8.82 -22.19
CA HIS A 136 4.87 8.65 -23.27
C HIS A 136 5.30 7.53 -24.22
N VAL A 137 6.56 7.53 -24.66
CA VAL A 137 7.10 6.48 -25.54
C VAL A 137 7.12 5.12 -24.85
N CYS A 138 7.55 5.04 -23.58
CA CYS A 138 7.57 3.81 -22.80
C CYS A 138 6.16 3.19 -22.74
N ARG A 139 5.14 3.99 -22.38
CA ARG A 139 3.75 3.51 -22.33
C ARG A 139 3.22 3.09 -23.68
N GLU A 140 3.44 3.87 -24.72
CA GLU A 140 2.97 3.53 -26.08
C GLU A 140 3.56 2.21 -26.55
N VAL A 141 4.88 2.01 -26.37
CA VAL A 141 5.57 0.78 -26.79
C VAL A 141 5.15 -0.40 -25.91
N ALA A 142 4.98 -0.21 -24.60
CA ALA A 142 4.49 -1.26 -23.70
C ALA A 142 3.08 -1.74 -24.10
N ILE A 143 2.14 -0.82 -24.33
CA ILE A 143 0.76 -1.15 -24.77
C ILE A 143 0.80 -1.86 -26.13
N GLN A 144 1.62 -1.40 -27.07
CA GLN A 144 1.77 -2.03 -28.40
C GLN A 144 2.25 -3.48 -28.31
N GLN A 145 3.12 -3.80 -27.36
CA GLN A 145 3.71 -5.13 -27.17
C GLN A 145 2.92 -6.01 -26.19
N ALA A 146 1.92 -5.48 -25.50
CA ALA A 146 1.11 -6.21 -24.51
C ALA A 146 0.05 -7.15 -25.14
N ARG A 147 0.26 -7.61 -26.38
CA ARG A 147 -0.66 -8.52 -27.10
C ARG A 147 -0.76 -9.93 -26.49
N MET A 148 0.15 -10.26 -25.55
CA MET A 148 0.13 -11.54 -24.84
C MET A 148 -0.92 -11.58 -23.71
N LEU A 149 -1.52 -10.46 -23.36
CA LEU A 149 -2.52 -10.41 -22.29
C LEU A 149 -3.77 -11.19 -22.68
N ALA A 150 -4.14 -12.12 -21.80
CA ALA A 150 -5.43 -12.81 -21.90
C ALA A 150 -6.58 -11.89 -21.40
N PRO A 151 -7.83 -12.17 -21.82
CA PRO A 151 -8.98 -11.46 -21.26
C PRO A 151 -8.99 -11.51 -19.73
N GLY A 152 -9.15 -10.34 -19.08
CA GLY A 152 -9.14 -10.20 -17.64
C GLY A 152 -7.77 -10.03 -16.99
N GLN A 153 -6.67 -10.17 -17.72
CA GLN A 153 -5.32 -9.84 -17.23
C GLN A 153 -5.04 -8.34 -17.30
N GLN A 154 -4.18 -7.87 -16.38
CA GLN A 154 -3.83 -6.46 -16.21
C GLN A 154 -2.45 -6.15 -16.81
N LEU A 155 -2.31 -4.95 -17.37
CA LEU A 155 -1.02 -4.35 -17.73
C LEU A 155 -0.72 -3.24 -16.74
N PHE A 156 0.34 -3.38 -15.97
CA PHE A 156 0.80 -2.39 -15.02
C PHE A 156 1.84 -1.47 -15.68
N LEU A 157 1.61 -0.16 -15.57
CA LEU A 157 2.42 0.87 -16.22
C LEU A 157 2.82 1.95 -15.22
N ASN A 158 4.11 2.15 -15.04
CA ASN A 158 4.66 3.22 -14.21
C ASN A 158 4.33 4.61 -14.78
N VAL A 159 3.87 5.53 -13.92
CA VAL A 159 3.49 6.90 -14.28
C VAL A 159 3.96 7.88 -13.22
N THR A 160 4.69 8.93 -13.64
CA THR A 160 5.05 10.02 -12.73
C THR A 160 3.96 11.10 -12.66
N PRO A 161 3.90 11.88 -11.57
CA PRO A 161 2.91 12.94 -11.40
C PRO A 161 3.00 14.05 -12.44
N GLU A 162 4.20 14.31 -12.98
CA GLU A 162 4.42 15.30 -14.02
C GLU A 162 3.61 14.98 -15.27
N VAL A 163 3.51 13.68 -15.60
CA VAL A 163 2.73 13.20 -16.76
C VAL A 163 1.24 13.25 -16.51
N ILE A 164 0.81 13.04 -15.27
CA ILE A 164 -0.60 13.16 -14.88
C ILE A 164 -1.14 14.58 -15.18
N ASN A 165 -0.28 15.59 -15.11
CA ASN A 165 -0.62 16.97 -15.43
C ASN A 165 -0.45 17.34 -16.92
N ASP A 166 0.08 16.43 -17.75
CA ASP A 166 0.25 16.67 -19.19
C ASP A 166 -1.12 16.76 -19.89
N PRO A 167 -1.39 17.88 -20.62
CA PRO A 167 -2.63 18.04 -21.36
C PRO A 167 -2.88 16.94 -22.41
N GLU A 168 -1.84 16.39 -23.04
CA GLU A 168 -1.97 15.28 -24.00
C GLU A 168 -2.42 13.98 -23.34
N PHE A 169 -2.00 13.75 -22.11
CA PHE A 169 -2.43 12.61 -21.31
C PHE A 169 -3.92 12.76 -20.92
N ARG A 170 -4.34 13.96 -20.52
CA ARG A 170 -5.75 14.28 -20.19
C ARG A 170 -6.71 14.15 -21.36
N ASN A 171 -6.28 14.38 -22.58
CA ASN A 171 -7.13 14.37 -23.78
C ASN A 171 -7.53 12.96 -24.26
N GLY A 172 -7.31 11.91 -23.47
CA GLY A 172 -7.72 10.55 -23.79
C GLY A 172 -6.88 9.88 -24.89
N ARG A 173 -5.70 10.40 -25.19
CA ARG A 173 -4.77 9.83 -26.20
C ARG A 173 -4.32 8.44 -25.81
N THR A 174 -4.01 8.21 -24.54
CA THR A 174 -3.66 6.87 -24.02
C THR A 174 -4.82 5.91 -24.24
N LYS A 175 -6.07 6.33 -24.03
CA LYS A 175 -7.26 5.51 -24.29
C LYS A 175 -7.37 5.10 -25.76
N GLN A 176 -7.08 6.02 -26.68
CA GLN A 176 -7.07 5.68 -28.11
C GLN A 176 -6.00 4.65 -28.44
N VAL A 177 -4.80 4.75 -27.85
CA VAL A 177 -3.71 3.76 -28.03
C VAL A 177 -4.12 2.41 -27.46
N VAL A 178 -4.67 2.36 -26.24
CA VAL A 178 -5.17 1.14 -25.59
C VAL A 178 -6.20 0.44 -26.48
N LEU A 179 -7.23 1.14 -26.92
CA LEU A 179 -8.29 0.61 -27.77
C LEU A 179 -7.77 0.17 -29.16
N HIS A 180 -6.82 0.94 -29.75
CA HIS A 180 -6.22 0.60 -31.04
C HIS A 180 -5.45 -0.72 -31.01
N HIS A 181 -4.85 -1.06 -29.88
CA HIS A 181 -4.11 -2.32 -29.71
C HIS A 181 -4.96 -3.46 -29.14
N GLY A 182 -6.29 -3.29 -29.06
CA GLY A 182 -7.22 -4.35 -28.66
C GLY A 182 -7.35 -4.56 -27.16
N LEU A 183 -6.82 -3.64 -26.35
CA LEU A 183 -7.01 -3.62 -24.89
C LEU A 183 -8.17 -2.70 -24.51
N ILE A 184 -8.71 -2.90 -23.33
CA ILE A 184 -9.68 -1.98 -22.71
C ILE A 184 -9.04 -1.25 -21.53
N PRO A 185 -9.50 -0.05 -21.17
CA PRO A 185 -8.93 0.71 -20.07
C PRO A 185 -8.86 -0.07 -18.74
N GLU A 186 -9.84 -0.90 -18.47
CA GLU A 186 -9.96 -1.76 -17.29
C GLU A 186 -8.84 -2.80 -17.18
N GLN A 187 -8.14 -3.08 -18.28
CA GLN A 187 -6.95 -3.94 -18.31
C GLN A 187 -5.64 -3.18 -18.05
N VAL A 188 -5.69 -1.88 -17.82
CA VAL A 188 -4.49 -1.06 -17.57
C VAL A 188 -4.54 -0.49 -16.17
N ALA A 189 -3.52 -0.78 -15.37
CA ALA A 189 -3.28 -0.22 -14.06
C ALA A 189 -2.11 0.78 -14.13
N PHE A 190 -2.34 2.01 -13.68
CA PHE A 190 -1.28 3.00 -13.53
C PHE A 190 -0.65 2.91 -12.15
N GLU A 191 0.66 2.67 -12.11
CA GLU A 191 1.46 2.60 -10.90
C GLU A 191 2.02 3.97 -10.55
N ILE A 192 1.84 4.36 -9.29
CA ILE A 192 2.17 5.67 -8.77
C ILE A 192 2.94 5.48 -7.48
N THR A 193 4.16 6.01 -7.40
CA THR A 193 4.96 5.91 -6.19
C THR A 193 4.41 6.81 -5.07
N GLU A 194 4.47 6.32 -3.84
CA GLU A 194 4.00 7.01 -2.63
C GLU A 194 4.55 8.44 -2.49
N ARG A 195 5.86 8.63 -2.73
CA ARG A 195 6.55 9.91 -2.55
C ARG A 195 6.01 11.03 -3.42
N THR A 196 5.46 10.67 -4.56
CA THR A 196 4.99 11.63 -5.57
C THR A 196 3.55 12.07 -5.33
N ALA A 197 2.76 11.28 -4.60
CA ALA A 197 1.38 11.62 -4.25
C ALA A 197 1.28 12.84 -3.30
N ILE A 198 2.34 13.17 -2.56
CA ILE A 198 2.30 14.13 -1.44
C ILE A 198 2.59 15.58 -1.87
N SER A 199 3.33 15.82 -2.95
CA SER A 199 3.83 17.16 -3.30
C SER A 199 2.77 18.12 -3.87
N ASP A 200 1.69 17.62 -4.52
CA ASP A 200 0.54 18.43 -5.00
C ASP A 200 -0.75 17.61 -4.98
N PHE A 201 -1.18 17.26 -3.78
CA PHE A 201 -2.26 16.32 -3.51
C PHE A 201 -3.58 16.70 -4.21
N GLY A 202 -3.94 17.97 -4.23
CA GLY A 202 -5.24 18.44 -4.77
C GLY A 202 -5.36 18.32 -6.30
N ASN A 203 -4.30 18.56 -7.05
CA ASN A 203 -4.27 18.40 -8.51
C ASN A 203 -4.16 16.92 -8.89
N PHE A 204 -3.39 16.17 -8.12
CA PHE A 204 -3.15 14.77 -8.29
C PHE A 204 -4.43 13.94 -8.14
N THR A 205 -5.18 14.12 -7.06
CA THR A 205 -6.45 13.43 -6.81
C THR A 205 -7.47 13.68 -7.92
N ARG A 206 -7.57 14.93 -8.41
CA ARG A 206 -8.46 15.25 -9.55
C ARG A 206 -8.09 14.51 -10.82
N ALA A 207 -6.81 14.37 -11.09
CA ALA A 207 -6.33 13.62 -12.26
C ALA A 207 -6.62 12.12 -12.13
N LEU A 208 -6.42 11.52 -10.95
CA LEU A 208 -6.76 10.12 -10.70
C LEU A 208 -8.25 9.83 -10.88
N HIS A 209 -9.12 10.70 -10.36
CA HIS A 209 -10.55 10.59 -10.61
C HIS A 209 -10.90 10.66 -12.11
N HIS A 210 -10.14 11.42 -12.88
CA HIS A 210 -10.33 11.48 -14.32
C HIS A 210 -9.98 10.14 -14.99
N TYR A 211 -8.90 9.45 -14.54
CA TYR A 211 -8.51 8.14 -15.10
C TYR A 211 -9.49 7.04 -14.71
N ARG A 212 -9.93 7.02 -13.45
CA ARG A 212 -10.97 6.08 -13.03
C ARG A 212 -12.25 6.21 -13.84
N ARG A 213 -12.70 7.43 -14.12
CA ARG A 213 -13.87 7.66 -15.01
C ARG A 213 -13.65 7.13 -16.42
N GLN A 214 -12.42 6.95 -16.87
CA GLN A 214 -12.11 6.35 -18.16
C GLN A 214 -12.01 4.82 -18.08
N GLY A 215 -12.09 4.22 -16.90
CA GLY A 215 -12.04 2.79 -16.64
C GLY A 215 -10.67 2.25 -16.21
N TYR A 216 -9.64 3.09 -16.04
CA TYR A 216 -8.31 2.66 -15.60
C TYR A 216 -8.27 2.27 -14.13
N CYS A 217 -7.48 1.24 -13.81
CA CYS A 217 -7.12 0.89 -12.44
C CYS A 217 -5.94 1.73 -11.95
N ILE A 218 -5.85 1.91 -10.63
CA ILE A 218 -4.76 2.64 -9.96
C ILE A 218 -4.04 1.70 -9.00
N ALA A 219 -2.72 1.67 -9.07
CA ALA A 219 -1.86 0.97 -8.14
C ALA A 219 -0.98 1.98 -7.39
N VAL A 220 -0.90 1.86 -6.06
CA VAL A 220 0.09 2.57 -5.25
C VAL A 220 1.30 1.67 -5.12
N ASP A 221 2.45 2.20 -5.53
CA ASP A 221 3.74 1.49 -5.55
C ASP A 221 4.63 1.89 -4.37
N ASP A 222 5.60 1.04 -4.02
CA ASP A 222 6.54 1.21 -2.90
C ASP A 222 5.87 1.40 -1.53
N ALA A 223 4.66 0.84 -1.34
CA ALA A 223 3.93 1.00 -0.08
C ALA A 223 4.69 0.36 1.09
N GLY A 224 4.89 1.17 2.15
CA GLY A 224 5.57 0.77 3.37
C GLY A 224 7.06 1.12 3.44
N ALA A 225 7.65 1.70 2.40
CA ALA A 225 9.02 2.22 2.44
C ALA A 225 9.14 3.58 3.17
N GLY A 226 8.02 4.25 3.50
CA GLY A 226 8.00 5.59 4.11
C GLY A 226 6.86 5.81 5.11
N TYR A 227 6.94 6.94 5.85
CA TYR A 227 5.94 7.32 6.87
C TYR A 227 4.60 7.79 6.30
N SER A 228 4.49 7.99 4.99
CA SER A 228 3.35 8.64 4.33
C SER A 228 2.41 7.67 3.61
N SER A 229 2.77 6.38 3.54
CA SER A 229 2.06 5.33 2.79
C SER A 229 0.58 5.22 3.15
N LEU A 230 0.26 5.21 4.44
CA LEU A 230 -1.11 5.02 4.91
C LEU A 230 -2.02 6.18 4.53
N GLN A 231 -1.50 7.42 4.58
CA GLN A 231 -2.27 8.59 4.17
C GLN A 231 -2.53 8.59 2.67
N ALA A 232 -1.50 8.30 1.86
CA ALA A 232 -1.63 8.21 0.41
C ALA A 232 -2.63 7.11 0.01
N ILE A 233 -2.51 5.91 0.59
CA ILE A 233 -3.43 4.81 0.36
C ILE A 233 -4.88 5.22 0.73
N ALA A 234 -5.07 5.82 1.92
CA ALA A 234 -6.40 6.19 2.41
C ALA A 234 -7.07 7.29 1.57
N GLU A 235 -6.30 8.16 0.93
CA GLU A 235 -6.84 9.26 0.13
C GLU A 235 -6.94 8.93 -1.37
N LEU A 236 -6.13 7.98 -1.87
CA LEU A 236 -6.11 7.59 -3.28
C LEU A 236 -7.09 6.47 -3.60
N TYR A 237 -7.54 5.67 -2.62
CA TYR A 237 -8.41 4.50 -2.82
C TYR A 237 -7.94 3.60 -3.97
N PRO A 238 -6.70 3.07 -3.92
CA PRO A 238 -6.13 2.34 -5.04
C PRO A 238 -6.82 0.98 -5.24
N ASP A 239 -6.85 0.51 -6.48
CA ASP A 239 -7.30 -0.85 -6.80
C ASP A 239 -6.26 -1.89 -6.39
N PHE A 240 -4.97 -1.50 -6.43
CA PHE A 240 -3.83 -2.32 -6.06
C PHE A 240 -2.87 -1.57 -5.12
N ILE A 241 -2.31 -2.28 -4.15
CA ILE A 241 -1.25 -1.80 -3.26
C ILE A 241 -0.06 -2.73 -3.44
N LYS A 242 1.05 -2.22 -3.98
CA LYS A 242 2.30 -2.94 -4.18
C LYS A 242 3.20 -2.68 -2.97
N LEU A 243 3.57 -3.73 -2.28
CA LEU A 243 4.42 -3.66 -1.09
C LEU A 243 5.87 -3.66 -1.51
N ASP A 244 6.62 -2.67 -1.04
CA ASP A 244 8.05 -2.57 -1.30
C ASP A 244 8.81 -3.83 -0.84
N MET A 245 9.80 -4.23 -1.62
CA MET A 245 10.63 -5.40 -1.34
C MET A 245 11.32 -5.34 0.02
N SER A 246 11.55 -4.17 0.61
CA SER A 246 12.17 -4.04 1.95
C SER A 246 11.29 -4.62 3.06
N ILE A 247 9.96 -4.66 2.87
CA ILE A 247 9.03 -5.32 3.79
C ILE A 247 9.05 -6.84 3.57
N VAL A 248 9.08 -7.27 2.31
CA VAL A 248 8.95 -8.69 1.93
C VAL A 248 10.24 -9.47 2.19
N ARG A 249 11.40 -8.87 1.94
CA ARG A 249 12.70 -9.53 2.11
C ARG A 249 12.94 -9.96 3.56
N ASP A 250 13.26 -11.26 3.76
CA ASP A 250 13.47 -11.88 5.07
C ASP A 250 12.30 -11.72 6.05
N ILE A 251 11.07 -11.54 5.56
CA ILE A 251 9.89 -11.32 6.39
C ILE A 251 9.65 -12.48 7.37
N HIS A 252 9.94 -13.71 6.98
CA HIS A 252 9.77 -14.92 7.81
C HIS A 252 10.60 -14.87 9.11
N ASN A 253 11.67 -14.07 9.15
CA ASN A 253 12.55 -13.90 10.32
C ASN A 253 12.33 -12.57 11.06
N ASN A 254 11.34 -11.75 10.65
CA ASN A 254 11.17 -10.42 11.22
C ASN A 254 9.72 -10.16 11.67
N PRO A 255 9.43 -10.28 12.98
CA PRO A 255 8.10 -10.06 13.54
C PRO A 255 7.52 -8.65 13.24
N PHE A 256 8.37 -7.62 13.13
CA PHE A 256 7.91 -6.27 12.78
C PHE A 256 7.38 -6.20 11.35
N LYS A 257 8.07 -6.83 10.41
CA LYS A 257 7.62 -6.86 9.01
C LYS A 257 6.31 -7.65 8.88
N ILE A 258 6.19 -8.75 9.64
CA ILE A 258 4.93 -9.52 9.73
C ILE A 258 3.80 -8.62 10.20
N ALA A 259 3.96 -7.91 11.32
CA ALA A 259 2.93 -7.03 11.86
C ALA A 259 2.56 -5.88 10.90
N ILE A 260 3.54 -5.27 10.23
CA ILE A 260 3.29 -4.24 9.21
C ILE A 260 2.49 -4.83 8.05
N LEU A 261 2.88 -6.01 7.56
CA LEU A 261 2.18 -6.65 6.45
C LEU A 261 0.74 -7.03 6.82
N GLU A 262 0.51 -7.59 8.01
CA GLU A 262 -0.83 -7.90 8.51
C GLU A 262 -1.71 -6.65 8.58
N ALA A 263 -1.18 -5.54 9.08
CA ALA A 263 -1.88 -4.27 9.11
C ALA A 263 -2.26 -3.77 7.71
N LEU A 264 -1.34 -3.86 6.75
CA LEU A 264 -1.58 -3.47 5.36
C LEU A 264 -2.57 -4.39 4.65
N VAL A 265 -2.53 -5.71 4.91
CA VAL A 265 -3.52 -6.67 4.38
C VAL A 265 -4.92 -6.36 4.90
N ASN A 266 -5.05 -6.07 6.20
CA ASN A 266 -6.34 -5.70 6.77
C ASN A 266 -6.84 -4.35 6.22
N LEU A 267 -5.96 -3.36 6.06
CA LEU A 267 -6.31 -2.08 5.45
C LEU A 267 -6.77 -2.27 4.00
N ALA A 268 -6.05 -3.05 3.21
CA ALA A 268 -6.40 -3.32 1.83
C ALA A 268 -7.74 -4.05 1.71
N ALA A 269 -7.98 -5.05 2.57
CA ALA A 269 -9.27 -5.75 2.63
C ALA A 269 -10.40 -4.78 2.97
N ALA A 270 -10.15 -3.84 3.90
CA ALA A 270 -11.07 -2.79 4.29
C ALA A 270 -11.43 -1.84 3.14
N MET A 271 -10.50 -1.61 2.22
CA MET A 271 -10.65 -0.70 1.09
C MET A 271 -11.03 -1.41 -0.21
N ASN A 272 -11.26 -2.73 -0.15
CA ASN A 272 -11.45 -3.58 -1.33
C ASN A 272 -10.28 -3.48 -2.34
N SER A 273 -9.10 -3.15 -1.85
CA SER A 273 -7.86 -3.09 -2.61
C SER A 273 -7.16 -4.44 -2.62
N LYS A 274 -6.44 -4.74 -3.69
CA LYS A 274 -5.65 -5.97 -3.81
C LYS A 274 -4.21 -5.70 -3.43
N ILE A 275 -3.61 -6.56 -2.59
CA ILE A 275 -2.18 -6.46 -2.24
C ILE A 275 -1.34 -7.31 -3.17
N ILE A 276 -0.22 -6.74 -3.61
CA ILE A 276 0.84 -7.39 -4.38
C ILE A 276 2.13 -7.29 -3.56
N ALA A 277 2.71 -8.43 -3.17
CA ALA A 277 4.02 -8.48 -2.52
C ALA A 277 5.13 -8.47 -3.57
N GLU A 278 6.04 -7.49 -3.50
CA GLU A 278 7.15 -7.37 -4.42
C GLU A 278 8.45 -7.98 -3.91
N GLY A 279 9.33 -8.34 -4.85
CA GLY A 279 10.66 -8.82 -4.53
C GLY A 279 10.69 -10.17 -3.82
N VAL A 280 9.70 -11.03 -4.02
CA VAL A 280 9.70 -12.40 -3.49
C VAL A 280 10.79 -13.22 -4.18
N GLU A 281 11.84 -13.59 -3.43
CA GLU A 281 13.01 -14.30 -3.94
C GLU A 281 13.16 -15.72 -3.37
N THR A 282 12.51 -16.02 -2.22
CA THR A 282 12.63 -17.30 -1.53
C THR A 282 11.27 -17.97 -1.28
N GLU A 283 11.28 -19.31 -1.08
CA GLU A 283 10.08 -20.08 -0.75
C GLU A 283 9.51 -19.69 0.63
N ASP A 284 10.38 -19.33 1.58
CA ASP A 284 9.97 -18.92 2.92
C ASP A 284 9.26 -17.56 2.90
N GLU A 285 9.75 -16.60 2.09
CA GLU A 285 9.05 -15.34 1.85
C GLU A 285 7.68 -15.59 1.23
N LEU A 286 7.62 -16.38 0.14
CA LEU A 286 6.37 -16.72 -0.53
C LEU A 286 5.37 -17.39 0.42
N THR A 287 5.83 -18.35 1.20
CA THR A 287 4.98 -19.05 2.18
C THR A 287 4.47 -18.11 3.25
N THR A 288 5.32 -17.18 3.73
CA THR A 288 4.94 -16.22 4.77
C THR A 288 3.92 -15.21 4.26
N VAL A 289 4.11 -14.61 3.08
CA VAL A 289 3.12 -13.68 2.52
C VAL A 289 1.78 -14.38 2.24
N MET A 290 1.80 -15.66 1.83
CA MET A 290 0.56 -16.45 1.68
C MET A 290 -0.15 -16.68 3.02
N LYS A 291 0.59 -17.00 4.09
CA LYS A 291 0.03 -17.16 5.45
C LYS A 291 -0.64 -15.89 5.94
N LEU A 292 -0.05 -14.74 5.63
CA LEU A 292 -0.55 -13.42 6.02
C LEU A 292 -1.72 -12.92 5.16
N GLY A 293 -2.17 -13.71 4.16
CA GLY A 293 -3.35 -13.39 3.38
C GLY A 293 -3.10 -12.48 2.17
N VAL A 294 -1.86 -12.28 1.76
CA VAL A 294 -1.54 -11.56 0.51
C VAL A 294 -2.15 -12.28 -0.68
N GLY A 295 -2.80 -11.53 -1.57
CA GLY A 295 -3.49 -12.07 -2.72
C GLY A 295 -2.61 -12.33 -3.94
N TYR A 296 -1.57 -11.51 -4.14
CA TYR A 296 -0.73 -11.53 -5.32
C TYR A 296 0.73 -11.30 -4.97
N ALA A 297 1.65 -11.80 -5.79
CA ALA A 297 3.07 -11.61 -5.59
C ALA A 297 3.82 -11.42 -6.93
N GLN A 298 4.96 -10.74 -6.84
CA GLN A 298 5.93 -10.53 -7.91
C GLN A 298 7.34 -10.72 -7.35
N GLY A 299 8.23 -11.34 -8.11
CA GLY A 299 9.62 -11.52 -7.69
C GLY A 299 10.35 -12.58 -8.50
N TYR A 300 11.66 -12.70 -8.27
CA TYR A 300 12.51 -13.59 -9.06
C TYR A 300 12.27 -15.08 -8.81
N LEU A 301 11.68 -15.43 -7.67
CA LEU A 301 11.22 -16.79 -7.42
C LEU A 301 10.10 -17.19 -8.39
N LEU A 302 9.22 -16.25 -8.73
CA LEU A 302 8.08 -16.49 -9.61
C LEU A 302 8.49 -16.42 -11.10
N ALA A 303 9.08 -15.30 -11.50
CA ALA A 303 9.69 -15.14 -12.83
C ALA A 303 10.55 -13.86 -12.89
N ARG A 304 11.55 -13.86 -13.76
CA ARG A 304 12.34 -12.66 -14.07
C ARG A 304 11.67 -11.85 -15.18
N PRO A 305 11.86 -10.51 -15.20
CA PRO A 305 11.41 -9.69 -16.32
C PRO A 305 12.03 -10.16 -17.64
N ALA A 306 11.21 -10.38 -18.67
CA ALA A 306 11.66 -10.83 -19.98
C ALA A 306 10.77 -10.31 -21.12
N ASN A 307 11.28 -10.36 -22.36
CA ASN A 307 10.49 -10.10 -23.57
C ASN A 307 10.85 -11.16 -24.62
N PRO A 308 9.92 -12.08 -24.97
CA PRO A 308 8.56 -12.19 -24.43
C PRO A 308 8.55 -12.51 -22.92
N ALA A 309 7.41 -12.28 -22.24
CA ALA A 309 7.26 -12.56 -20.83
C ALA A 309 7.62 -14.01 -20.50
N ALA A 310 8.41 -14.21 -19.44
CA ALA A 310 8.76 -15.53 -18.97
C ALA A 310 7.53 -16.22 -18.32
N PRO A 311 7.38 -17.54 -18.49
CA PRO A 311 6.37 -18.30 -17.77
C PRO A 311 6.67 -18.27 -16.25
N VAL A 312 5.62 -18.40 -15.44
CA VAL A 312 5.77 -18.54 -13.99
C VAL A 312 6.49 -19.86 -13.67
N SER A 313 7.42 -19.83 -12.70
CA SER A 313 8.17 -21.02 -12.27
C SER A 313 7.22 -22.15 -11.89
N PRO A 314 7.36 -23.34 -12.48
CA PRO A 314 6.53 -24.50 -12.12
C PRO A 314 6.66 -24.89 -10.66
N GLU A 315 7.85 -24.69 -10.06
CA GLU A 315 8.14 -24.96 -8.65
C GLU A 315 7.34 -24.01 -7.77
N ALA A 316 7.31 -22.72 -8.09
CA ALA A 316 6.53 -21.73 -7.36
C ALA A 316 5.02 -22.01 -7.46
N VAL A 317 4.52 -22.38 -8.65
CA VAL A 317 3.12 -22.77 -8.83
C VAL A 317 2.78 -24.02 -8.01
N ALA A 318 3.67 -25.01 -7.98
CA ALA A 318 3.48 -26.22 -7.18
C ALA A 318 3.42 -25.90 -5.67
N LEU A 319 4.28 -24.98 -5.19
CA LEU A 319 4.29 -24.51 -3.81
C LEU A 319 2.98 -23.79 -3.45
N ILE A 320 2.51 -22.87 -4.29
CA ILE A 320 1.23 -22.15 -4.10
C ILE A 320 0.08 -23.15 -3.99
N ARG A 321 -0.03 -24.09 -4.93
CA ARG A 321 -1.08 -25.11 -4.95
C ARG A 321 -1.02 -26.06 -3.75
N LYS A 322 0.19 -26.44 -3.32
CA LYS A 322 0.40 -27.26 -2.11
C LYS A 322 -0.09 -26.53 -0.86
N PHE A 323 0.32 -25.27 -0.70
CA PHE A 323 -0.08 -24.43 0.43
C PHE A 323 -1.62 -24.27 0.50
N ARG A 324 -2.27 -23.97 -0.61
CA ARG A 324 -3.74 -23.81 -0.65
C ARG A 324 -4.50 -25.09 -0.33
N ARG A 325 -3.99 -26.25 -0.76
CA ARG A 325 -4.57 -27.55 -0.38
C ARG A 325 -4.46 -27.80 1.12
N GLN A 326 -3.34 -27.44 1.74
CA GLN A 326 -3.14 -27.57 3.18
C GLN A 326 -4.06 -26.62 3.97
N GLU A 327 -4.22 -25.38 3.52
CA GLU A 327 -5.14 -24.41 4.15
C GLU A 327 -6.60 -24.81 4.05
N ALA A 328 -7.04 -25.35 2.91
CA ALA A 328 -8.41 -25.83 2.76
C ALA A 328 -8.77 -26.94 3.79
N GLY A 329 -7.77 -27.75 4.16
CA GLY A 329 -7.92 -28.74 5.23
C GLY A 329 -7.87 -28.14 6.66
N ARG A 330 -7.28 -26.94 6.84
CA ARG A 330 -7.17 -26.26 8.14
C ARG A 330 -8.39 -25.39 8.47
N ARG A 331 -8.96 -24.68 7.50
CA ARG A 331 -10.13 -23.80 7.70
C ARG A 331 -11.38 -24.53 8.21
N SER A 332 -11.42 -25.85 8.10
CA SER A 332 -12.46 -26.67 8.72
C SER A 332 -12.26 -26.87 10.25
N ARG A 333 -11.19 -26.35 10.85
CA ARG A 333 -10.80 -26.63 12.24
C ARG A 333 -10.54 -25.42 13.13
N GLU A 334 -10.51 -24.19 12.59
CA GLU A 334 -10.19 -22.98 13.38
C GLU A 334 -11.39 -22.06 13.54
N THR A 335 -12.22 -22.30 14.55
CA THR A 335 -13.04 -21.28 15.21
C THR A 335 -12.41 -20.97 16.57
N GLY A 336 -11.93 -19.73 16.75
CA GLY A 336 -11.81 -19.12 18.06
C GLY A 336 -10.40 -18.84 18.57
N THR A 337 -10.01 -17.58 18.55
CA THR A 337 -9.49 -16.85 19.74
C THR A 337 -9.45 -15.36 19.40
N SER A 338 -10.42 -14.63 19.95
CA SER A 338 -10.52 -13.16 19.86
C SER A 338 -9.93 -12.57 21.13
N LEU A 339 -8.92 -11.73 21.02
CA LEU A 339 -8.45 -10.82 22.07
C LEU A 339 -9.29 -9.55 21.95
N GLY A 340 -10.43 -9.50 22.71
CA GLY A 340 -11.50 -8.58 22.42
C GLY A 340 -11.38 -7.23 23.12
N ARG A 341 -10.82 -6.20 22.47
CA ARG A 341 -11.28 -4.83 22.69
C ARG A 341 -12.66 -4.67 22.09
N VAL A 342 -13.56 -4.02 22.82
CA VAL A 342 -14.92 -3.74 22.33
C VAL A 342 -15.00 -2.34 21.75
N ILE A 343 -15.91 -2.11 20.79
CA ILE A 343 -16.01 -0.83 20.09
C ILE A 343 -16.40 0.33 21.03
N GLY A 344 -17.06 0.03 22.13
CA GLY A 344 -17.40 1.02 23.14
C GLY A 344 -16.20 1.71 23.80
N GLU A 345 -15.01 1.10 23.77
CA GLU A 345 -13.79 1.68 24.35
C GLU A 345 -13.13 2.76 23.48
N ILE A 346 -13.49 2.83 22.18
CA ILE A 346 -12.86 3.74 21.22
C ILE A 346 -13.82 4.80 20.65
N VAL A 347 -14.97 5.01 21.31
CA VAL A 347 -15.97 5.97 20.84
C VAL A 347 -15.48 7.42 20.92
N GLU A 348 -15.86 8.18 19.92
CA GLU A 348 -15.70 9.62 19.82
C GLU A 348 -17.08 10.30 19.94
N HIS A 349 -17.11 11.52 20.44
CA HIS A 349 -18.36 12.28 20.52
C HIS A 349 -18.44 13.31 19.40
N VAL A 350 -19.53 13.26 18.65
CA VAL A 350 -19.88 14.28 17.66
C VAL A 350 -21.16 15.01 18.08
N PRO A 351 -21.40 16.20 17.56
CA PRO A 351 -22.66 16.90 17.83
C PRO A 351 -23.86 16.06 17.45
N VAL A 352 -24.87 16.08 18.30
CA VAL A 352 -26.18 15.47 18.04
C VAL A 352 -27.21 16.55 17.74
N VAL A 353 -28.18 16.20 16.91
CA VAL A 353 -29.30 17.09 16.54
C VAL A 353 -30.60 16.30 16.51
N ALA A 354 -31.73 16.99 16.68
CA ALA A 354 -33.05 16.41 16.48
C ALA A 354 -33.41 16.35 14.97
N PRO A 355 -34.32 15.48 14.54
CA PRO A 355 -34.75 15.37 13.13
C PRO A 355 -35.28 16.69 12.55
N GLU A 356 -35.93 17.50 13.40
CA GLU A 356 -36.51 18.81 13.02
C GLU A 356 -35.48 19.93 12.89
N THR A 357 -34.22 19.72 13.30
CA THR A 357 -33.14 20.69 13.16
C THR A 357 -32.97 21.06 11.70
N THR A 358 -32.88 22.34 11.38
CA THR A 358 -32.71 22.77 9.97
C THR A 358 -31.32 22.45 9.44
N THR A 359 -31.23 22.18 8.15
CA THR A 359 -29.96 21.92 7.45
C THR A 359 -28.97 23.08 7.63
N GLU A 360 -29.44 24.35 7.64
CA GLU A 360 -28.64 25.55 7.96
C GLU A 360 -27.96 25.48 9.33
N GLN A 361 -28.69 25.02 10.35
CA GLN A 361 -28.15 24.87 11.70
C GLN A 361 -27.10 23.73 11.77
N VAL A 362 -27.29 22.66 10.99
CA VAL A 362 -26.31 21.58 10.88
C VAL A 362 -25.06 22.04 10.12
N GLU A 363 -25.23 22.81 9.04
CA GLU A 363 -24.12 23.43 8.33
C GLU A 363 -23.30 24.37 9.24
N ALA A 364 -23.97 25.18 10.06
CA ALA A 364 -23.30 26.04 11.04
C ALA A 364 -22.45 25.22 12.06
N LYS A 365 -22.92 24.04 12.47
CA LYS A 365 -22.13 23.12 13.33
C LYS A 365 -20.89 22.57 12.60
N PHE A 366 -21.00 22.25 11.31
CA PHE A 366 -19.84 21.84 10.50
C PHE A 366 -18.84 22.97 10.25
N ALA A 367 -19.31 24.22 10.19
CA ALA A 367 -18.43 25.38 10.07
C ALA A 367 -17.71 25.71 11.38
N ALA A 368 -18.37 25.49 12.53
CA ALA A 368 -17.84 25.78 13.86
C ALA A 368 -16.88 24.71 14.39
N SER A 369 -16.87 23.50 13.81
CA SER A 369 -16.07 22.37 14.28
C SER A 369 -15.51 21.52 13.14
N ALA A 370 -14.39 20.86 13.38
CA ALA A 370 -13.74 19.97 12.41
C ALA A 370 -14.39 18.58 12.30
N VAL A 371 -15.64 18.42 12.75
CA VAL A 371 -16.32 17.13 12.74
C VAL A 371 -16.70 16.70 11.31
N ARG A 372 -16.66 15.40 11.06
CA ARG A 372 -16.97 14.81 9.75
C ARG A 372 -18.45 14.47 9.58
N GLY A 373 -19.18 14.33 10.71
CA GLY A 373 -20.58 13.95 10.70
C GLY A 373 -21.31 14.44 11.95
N VAL A 374 -22.64 14.41 11.88
CA VAL A 374 -23.57 14.75 12.97
C VAL A 374 -24.58 13.62 13.06
N VAL A 375 -24.86 13.14 14.28
CA VAL A 375 -25.86 12.08 14.49
C VAL A 375 -27.22 12.70 14.78
N VAL A 376 -28.23 12.21 14.08
CA VAL A 376 -29.62 12.60 14.33
C VAL A 376 -30.20 11.67 15.38
N VAL A 377 -30.65 12.23 16.50
CA VAL A 377 -31.13 11.49 17.67
C VAL A 377 -32.54 11.92 18.02
N GLN A 378 -33.41 10.95 18.25
CA GLN A 378 -34.77 11.15 18.74
C GLN A 378 -34.99 10.30 19.98
N ASP A 379 -35.43 10.89 21.10
CA ASP A 379 -35.65 10.22 22.39
C ASP A 379 -34.43 9.42 22.90
N GLY A 380 -33.24 9.93 22.63
CA GLY A 380 -31.95 9.28 22.98
C GLY A 380 -31.52 8.15 22.05
N LYS A 381 -32.28 7.82 21.02
CA LYS A 381 -31.98 6.79 20.04
C LYS A 381 -31.48 7.43 18.73
N PRO A 382 -30.43 6.92 18.12
CA PRO A 382 -29.97 7.40 16.82
C PRO A 382 -30.97 6.96 15.73
N VAL A 383 -31.42 7.92 14.92
CA VAL A 383 -32.37 7.71 13.82
C VAL A 383 -31.78 8.06 12.45
N GLY A 384 -30.60 8.69 12.42
CA GLY A 384 -29.93 9.02 11.18
C GLY A 384 -28.53 9.56 11.38
N LEU A 385 -27.80 9.68 10.26
CA LEU A 385 -26.44 10.22 10.18
C LEU A 385 -26.37 11.25 9.06
N VAL A 386 -25.74 12.38 9.34
CA VAL A 386 -25.44 13.40 8.32
C VAL A 386 -23.93 13.53 8.17
N MET A 387 -23.39 13.05 7.07
CA MET A 387 -21.99 13.26 6.74
C MET A 387 -21.78 14.61 6.06
N LYS A 388 -20.70 15.32 6.46
CA LYS A 388 -20.37 16.67 5.94
C LYS A 388 -20.28 16.71 4.43
N ASN A 389 -19.59 15.77 3.81
CA ASN A 389 -19.43 15.67 2.36
C ASN A 389 -20.76 15.48 1.63
N ARG A 390 -21.67 14.66 2.17
CA ARG A 390 -23.00 14.42 1.59
C ARG A 390 -23.90 15.65 1.72
N LEU A 391 -23.87 16.32 2.85
CA LEU A 391 -24.60 17.55 3.02
C LEU A 391 -24.20 18.58 1.98
N TYR A 392 -22.90 18.82 1.82
CA TYR A 392 -22.41 19.78 0.82
C TYR A 392 -22.66 19.32 -0.63
N PHE A 393 -22.70 18.02 -0.89
CA PHE A 393 -23.11 17.50 -2.19
C PHE A 393 -24.59 17.84 -2.49
N HIS A 394 -25.48 17.66 -1.52
CA HIS A 394 -26.90 18.04 -1.66
C HIS A 394 -27.07 19.55 -1.84
N LEU A 395 -26.40 20.36 -1.02
CA LEU A 395 -26.47 21.82 -1.11
C LEU A 395 -25.82 22.37 -2.39
N GLY A 396 -24.78 21.73 -2.89
CA GLY A 396 -24.10 22.12 -4.14
C GLY A 396 -24.82 21.74 -5.43
N SER A 397 -25.94 21.01 -5.35
CA SER A 397 -26.79 20.75 -6.52
C SER A 397 -27.51 22.02 -6.99
N TYR A 398 -27.93 22.07 -8.27
CA TYR A 398 -28.43 23.28 -8.93
C TYR A 398 -29.56 24.04 -8.17
N TYR A 399 -30.38 23.31 -7.40
CA TYR A 399 -31.40 23.88 -6.52
C TYR A 399 -31.23 23.51 -5.05
N GLY A 400 -30.10 22.92 -4.66
CA GLY A 400 -29.90 22.30 -3.35
C GLY A 400 -30.14 23.23 -2.18
N VAL A 401 -29.56 24.45 -2.23
CA VAL A 401 -29.75 25.44 -1.18
C VAL A 401 -31.22 25.82 -1.05
N SER A 402 -31.91 26.07 -2.15
CA SER A 402 -33.32 26.48 -2.17
C SER A 402 -34.25 25.37 -1.66
N LEU A 403 -33.90 24.12 -1.90
CA LEU A 403 -34.74 22.97 -1.54
C LEU A 403 -34.49 22.48 -0.12
N TYR A 404 -33.24 22.55 0.38
CA TYR A 404 -32.86 21.85 1.61
C TYR A 404 -32.41 22.78 2.75
N HIS A 405 -31.82 23.95 2.47
CA HIS A 405 -31.12 24.77 3.47
C HIS A 405 -31.98 25.13 4.70
N LYS A 406 -33.24 25.52 4.47
CA LYS A 406 -34.19 25.88 5.55
C LYS A 406 -35.14 24.72 5.93
N ARG A 407 -34.89 23.52 5.43
CA ARG A 407 -35.71 22.37 5.72
C ARG A 407 -35.11 21.50 6.84
N PRO A 408 -35.90 20.66 7.48
CA PRO A 408 -35.43 19.70 8.47
C PRO A 408 -34.38 18.76 7.89
N VAL A 409 -33.44 18.37 8.75
CA VAL A 409 -32.27 17.56 8.38
C VAL A 409 -32.65 16.11 8.04
N ASP A 410 -33.81 15.63 8.45
CA ASP A 410 -34.35 14.32 8.12
C ASP A 410 -34.49 14.08 6.60
N LEU A 411 -34.62 15.17 5.81
CA LEU A 411 -34.68 15.09 4.32
C LEU A 411 -33.34 14.80 3.66
N VAL A 412 -32.23 15.02 4.35
CA VAL A 412 -30.87 14.89 3.79
C VAL A 412 -29.98 13.93 4.57
N MET A 413 -30.46 13.37 5.71
CA MET A 413 -29.76 12.39 6.49
C MET A 413 -29.76 11.03 5.81
N ASP A 414 -28.76 10.19 6.13
CA ASP A 414 -28.86 8.75 5.94
C ASP A 414 -29.76 8.18 7.04
N ALA A 415 -30.90 7.61 6.65
CA ALA A 415 -31.86 7.02 7.58
C ALA A 415 -31.53 5.56 7.97
N SER A 416 -30.50 4.96 7.35
CA SER A 416 -30.06 3.60 7.61
C SER A 416 -28.56 3.50 7.88
N PRO A 417 -28.00 4.32 8.78
CA PRO A 417 -26.58 4.29 9.11
C PRO A 417 -26.21 2.97 9.80
N LEU A 418 -24.93 2.60 9.77
CA LEU A 418 -24.47 1.47 10.56
C LEU A 418 -24.53 1.80 12.05
N ILE A 419 -25.34 1.07 12.79
CA ILE A 419 -25.49 1.16 14.24
C ILE A 419 -25.05 -0.17 14.85
N VAL A 420 -24.13 -0.12 15.81
CA VAL A 420 -23.57 -1.29 16.50
C VAL A 420 -23.66 -1.15 18.02
N ASN A 421 -23.71 -2.29 18.74
CA ASN A 421 -23.67 -2.27 20.20
C ASN A 421 -22.23 -2.05 20.71
N ALA A 422 -22.08 -1.28 21.79
CA ALA A 422 -20.81 -1.00 22.42
C ALA A 422 -20.00 -2.24 22.82
N ASP A 423 -20.66 -3.37 23.08
CA ASP A 423 -20.04 -4.62 23.51
C ASP A 423 -19.46 -5.46 22.35
N LEU A 424 -19.65 -5.04 21.09
CA LEU A 424 -19.14 -5.80 19.97
C LEU A 424 -17.61 -5.69 19.84
N PRO A 425 -16.89 -6.81 19.61
CA PRO A 425 -15.46 -6.81 19.35
C PRO A 425 -15.10 -5.99 18.10
N LEU A 426 -13.95 -5.30 18.13
CA LEU A 426 -13.49 -4.44 17.02
C LEU A 426 -13.42 -5.19 15.69
N GLU A 427 -12.97 -6.46 15.71
CA GLU A 427 -12.85 -7.30 14.52
C GLU A 427 -14.22 -7.63 13.90
N ALA A 428 -15.22 -7.87 14.74
CA ALA A 428 -16.58 -8.11 14.28
C ALA A 428 -17.18 -6.86 13.64
N VAL A 429 -16.98 -5.70 14.29
CA VAL A 429 -17.44 -4.42 13.75
C VAL A 429 -16.74 -4.07 12.44
N SER A 430 -15.44 -4.34 12.35
CA SER A 430 -14.68 -4.13 11.12
C SER A 430 -15.27 -4.92 9.95
N LYS A 431 -15.56 -6.21 10.13
CA LYS A 431 -16.19 -7.04 9.08
C LYS A 431 -17.55 -6.48 8.63
N ILE A 432 -18.37 -6.03 9.58
CA ILE A 432 -19.69 -5.44 9.26
C ILE A 432 -19.51 -4.11 8.53
N ALA A 433 -18.61 -3.26 9.02
CA ALA A 433 -18.34 -1.95 8.43
C ALA A 433 -17.83 -2.06 6.98
N MET A 434 -16.99 -3.07 6.71
CA MET A 434 -16.39 -3.33 5.39
C MET A 434 -17.34 -4.02 4.40
N SER A 435 -18.46 -4.59 4.87
CA SER A 435 -19.50 -5.15 3.99
C SER A 435 -20.50 -4.12 3.48
N ARG A 436 -20.34 -2.83 3.83
CA ARG A 436 -21.20 -1.73 3.36
C ARG A 436 -20.95 -1.41 1.88
N GLU A 437 -21.92 -0.78 1.26
CA GLU A 437 -21.75 -0.22 -0.08
C GLU A 437 -20.64 0.84 -0.10
N GLU A 438 -19.92 0.93 -1.21
CA GLU A 438 -18.79 1.84 -1.40
C GLU A 438 -19.12 3.31 -1.04
N SER A 439 -20.35 3.73 -1.37
CA SER A 439 -20.86 5.07 -1.04
C SER A 439 -20.91 5.38 0.46
N ASN A 440 -21.01 4.36 1.31
CA ASN A 440 -21.22 4.48 2.77
C ASN A 440 -20.03 3.93 3.57
N LEU A 441 -19.00 3.42 2.88
CA LEU A 441 -17.90 2.70 3.50
C LEU A 441 -17.17 3.52 4.57
N TYR A 442 -17.01 4.83 4.32
CA TYR A 442 -16.28 5.76 5.20
C TYR A 442 -17.16 6.58 6.13
N ASP A 443 -18.45 6.32 6.12
CA ASP A 443 -19.37 6.98 7.04
C ASP A 443 -19.09 6.54 8.48
N LEU A 444 -19.35 7.42 9.41
CA LEU A 444 -19.19 7.15 10.83
C LEU A 444 -20.06 5.95 11.23
N ILE A 445 -19.53 5.11 12.11
CA ILE A 445 -20.24 4.01 12.75
C ILE A 445 -20.87 4.57 14.03
N ILE A 446 -22.16 4.43 14.17
CA ILE A 446 -22.87 4.87 15.39
C ILE A 446 -22.80 3.74 16.42
N VAL A 447 -22.36 4.06 17.61
CA VAL A 447 -22.29 3.11 18.74
C VAL A 447 -23.43 3.40 19.70
N VAL A 448 -24.15 2.35 20.11
CA VAL A 448 -25.22 2.41 21.09
C VAL A 448 -24.91 1.54 22.29
N GLN A 449 -25.35 1.99 23.46
CA GLN A 449 -25.36 1.20 24.68
C GLN A 449 -26.78 1.13 25.21
N GLU A 450 -27.30 -0.06 25.44
CA GLU A 450 -28.71 -0.28 25.82
C GLU A 450 -29.72 0.39 24.87
N GLY A 451 -29.37 0.46 23.57
CA GLY A 451 -30.21 1.07 22.53
C GLY A 451 -30.18 2.62 22.51
N ARG A 452 -29.37 3.28 23.35
CA ARG A 452 -29.18 4.72 23.36
C ARG A 452 -27.85 5.11 22.72
N TYR A 453 -27.80 6.29 22.13
CA TYR A 453 -26.58 6.84 21.54
C TYR A 453 -25.47 6.94 22.57
N ALA A 454 -24.34 6.27 22.33
CA ALA A 454 -23.15 6.30 23.15
C ALA A 454 -22.02 7.12 22.50
N GLY A 455 -21.92 7.14 21.19
CA GLY A 455 -20.88 7.86 20.45
C GLY A 455 -20.80 7.39 19.00
N VAL A 456 -19.73 7.76 18.32
CA VAL A 456 -19.41 7.29 16.97
C VAL A 456 -17.98 6.79 16.91
N VAL A 457 -17.68 5.98 15.90
CA VAL A 457 -16.31 5.56 15.56
C VAL A 457 -16.09 5.80 14.08
N SER A 458 -14.99 6.48 13.74
CA SER A 458 -14.56 6.58 12.36
C SER A 458 -13.88 5.28 11.93
N ILE A 459 -13.97 4.96 10.63
CA ILE A 459 -13.27 3.79 10.07
C ILE A 459 -11.76 3.88 10.34
N MET A 460 -11.19 5.07 10.24
CA MET A 460 -9.77 5.29 10.51
C MET A 460 -9.41 4.97 11.98
N ASN A 461 -10.25 5.41 12.94
CA ASN A 461 -10.02 5.11 14.36
C ASN A 461 -10.15 3.60 14.63
N LEU A 462 -11.16 2.96 14.03
CA LEU A 462 -11.33 1.51 14.11
C LEU A 462 -10.10 0.75 13.59
N LEU A 463 -9.61 1.10 12.41
CA LEU A 463 -8.44 0.46 11.79
C LEU A 463 -7.15 0.73 12.59
N ASN A 464 -6.94 1.95 13.08
CA ASN A 464 -5.77 2.27 13.90
C ASN A 464 -5.75 1.43 15.18
N ASN A 465 -6.89 1.29 15.86
CA ASN A 465 -6.96 0.46 17.07
C ASN A 465 -6.75 -1.02 16.78
N ILE A 466 -7.27 -1.55 15.68
CA ILE A 466 -7.01 -2.93 15.25
C ILE A 466 -5.51 -3.12 14.97
N THR A 467 -4.90 -2.16 14.27
CA THR A 467 -3.47 -2.19 13.96
C THR A 467 -2.61 -2.13 15.23
N GLU A 468 -2.95 -1.26 16.18
CA GLU A 468 -2.27 -1.17 17.47
C GLU A 468 -2.38 -2.47 18.25
N LEU A 469 -3.56 -3.11 18.26
CA LEU A 469 -3.76 -4.41 18.89
C LEU A 469 -2.90 -5.48 18.23
N GLN A 470 -2.83 -5.50 16.90
CA GLN A 470 -2.01 -6.48 16.17
C GLN A 470 -0.51 -6.27 16.42
N VAL A 471 -0.04 -5.02 16.41
CA VAL A 471 1.35 -4.68 16.77
C VAL A 471 1.65 -5.08 18.22
N LEU A 472 0.74 -4.82 19.14
CA LEU A 472 0.87 -5.21 20.55
C LEU A 472 0.94 -6.75 20.69
N CYS A 473 0.08 -7.48 19.99
CA CYS A 473 0.09 -8.94 19.96
C CYS A 473 1.40 -9.49 19.38
N ALA A 474 1.87 -8.95 18.26
CA ALA A 474 3.12 -9.37 17.63
C ALA A 474 4.35 -9.10 18.53
N HIS A 475 4.37 -7.96 19.22
CA HIS A 475 5.44 -7.61 20.16
C HIS A 475 5.46 -8.46 21.43
N ASN A 476 4.30 -8.96 21.84
CA ASN A 476 4.12 -9.68 23.11
C ASN A 476 3.89 -11.17 22.92
N SER A 477 4.06 -11.70 21.71
CA SER A 477 4.06 -13.13 21.45
C SER A 477 5.45 -13.75 21.67
N ASN A 478 5.49 -14.99 22.14
CA ASN A 478 6.75 -15.70 22.25
C ASN A 478 7.36 -15.94 20.84
N PRO A 479 8.62 -15.53 20.59
CA PRO A 479 9.21 -15.57 19.25
C PRO A 479 9.36 -16.96 18.66
N LEU A 480 9.44 -18.00 19.51
CA LEU A 480 9.57 -19.39 19.06
C LEU A 480 8.22 -20.01 18.73
N THR A 481 7.25 -19.92 19.66
CA THR A 481 5.97 -20.64 19.54
C THR A 481 4.87 -19.81 18.91
N GLY A 482 5.03 -18.48 18.84
CA GLY A 482 3.99 -17.54 18.37
C GLY A 482 2.82 -17.37 19.35
N LEU A 483 2.83 -18.08 20.49
CA LEU A 483 1.79 -17.98 21.50
C LEU A 483 1.89 -16.63 22.24
N PRO A 484 0.76 -16.09 22.77
CA PRO A 484 0.74 -14.93 23.64
C PRO A 484 1.75 -15.02 24.79
N GLY A 485 2.56 -13.99 24.96
CA GLY A 485 3.55 -13.89 26.05
C GLY A 485 3.01 -13.21 27.32
N ASN A 486 3.92 -12.88 28.23
CA ASN A 486 3.59 -12.42 29.60
C ASN A 486 2.64 -11.24 29.66
N LEU A 487 2.82 -10.20 28.84
CA LEU A 487 1.94 -9.02 28.83
C LEU A 487 0.50 -9.37 28.46
N MET A 488 0.31 -10.25 27.50
CA MET A 488 -1.02 -10.70 27.07
C MET A 488 -1.69 -11.58 28.13
N ILE A 489 -0.90 -12.41 28.82
CA ILE A 489 -1.34 -13.22 29.97
C ILE A 489 -1.83 -12.30 31.09
N GLU A 490 -1.03 -11.28 31.46
CA GLU A 490 -1.39 -10.31 32.48
C GLU A 490 -2.66 -9.52 32.12
N GLU A 491 -2.79 -9.07 30.88
CA GLU A 491 -3.95 -8.34 30.39
C GLU A 491 -5.22 -9.19 30.46
N LYS A 492 -5.15 -10.46 30.01
CA LYS A 492 -6.27 -11.40 30.10
C LYS A 492 -6.70 -11.64 31.53
N LEU A 493 -5.76 -11.87 32.45
CA LEU A 493 -6.02 -12.05 33.87
C LEU A 493 -6.63 -10.79 34.48
N ARG A 494 -6.12 -9.60 34.16
CA ARG A 494 -6.66 -8.32 34.63
C ARG A 494 -8.11 -8.13 34.19
N CYS A 495 -8.39 -8.41 32.90
CA CYS A 495 -9.75 -8.30 32.37
C CYS A 495 -10.73 -9.23 33.10
N LEU A 496 -10.35 -10.49 33.35
CA LEU A 496 -11.19 -11.45 34.07
C LEU A 496 -11.42 -11.06 35.54
N LEU A 497 -10.39 -10.53 36.20
CA LEU A 497 -10.49 -10.04 37.59
C LEU A 497 -11.37 -8.80 37.69
N THR A 498 -11.27 -7.88 36.72
CA THR A 498 -12.09 -6.63 36.71
C THR A 498 -13.57 -6.95 36.49
N ASN A 499 -13.89 -7.97 35.71
CA ASN A 499 -15.24 -8.39 35.40
C ASN A 499 -15.83 -9.38 36.43
N GLU A 500 -15.10 -9.66 37.51
CA GLU A 500 -15.49 -10.63 38.56
C GLU A 500 -15.84 -12.02 37.99
N ALA A 501 -15.24 -12.38 36.84
CA ALA A 501 -15.48 -13.64 36.16
C ALA A 501 -14.82 -14.81 36.92
N GLN A 502 -15.51 -15.95 37.01
CA GLN A 502 -14.90 -17.17 37.54
C GLN A 502 -14.03 -17.81 36.45
N PHE A 503 -12.75 -18.05 36.74
CA PHE A 503 -11.81 -18.68 35.83
C PHE A 503 -10.89 -19.66 36.56
N ALA A 504 -10.32 -20.59 35.82
CA ALA A 504 -9.26 -21.49 36.25
C ALA A 504 -7.98 -21.21 35.46
N VAL A 505 -6.84 -21.37 36.11
CA VAL A 505 -5.52 -21.25 35.49
C VAL A 505 -4.84 -22.61 35.57
N LEU A 506 -4.45 -23.16 34.43
CA LEU A 506 -3.64 -24.37 34.33
C LEU A 506 -2.20 -23.96 33.97
N TYR A 507 -1.28 -24.30 34.86
CA TYR A 507 0.14 -24.07 34.62
C TYR A 507 0.74 -25.36 34.05
N VAL A 508 1.44 -25.28 32.94
CA VAL A 508 2.02 -26.43 32.23
C VAL A 508 3.52 -26.26 32.15
N ASP A 509 4.28 -27.23 32.65
CA ASP A 509 5.73 -27.23 32.68
C ASP A 509 6.26 -28.58 32.11
N LEU A 510 7.36 -28.52 31.35
CA LEU A 510 7.96 -29.73 30.77
C LEU A 510 8.99 -30.35 31.72
N ASN A 511 8.66 -31.51 32.27
CA ASN A 511 9.56 -32.23 33.17
C ASN A 511 10.92 -32.54 32.53
N ASN A 512 12.02 -32.15 33.22
CA ASN A 512 13.40 -32.39 32.82
C ASN A 512 13.82 -31.72 31.48
N PHE A 513 13.16 -30.66 31.05
CA PHE A 513 13.47 -29.99 29.79
C PHE A 513 14.91 -29.49 29.71
N LYS A 514 15.47 -28.96 30.80
CA LYS A 514 16.89 -28.57 30.87
C LYS A 514 17.81 -29.75 30.59
N ALA A 515 17.56 -30.91 31.22
CA ALA A 515 18.38 -32.11 31.00
C ALA A 515 18.27 -32.66 29.56
N TYR A 516 17.10 -32.45 28.94
CA TYR A 516 16.89 -32.75 27.53
C TYR A 516 17.74 -31.85 26.63
N ASN A 517 17.75 -30.53 26.88
CA ASN A 517 18.56 -29.54 26.15
C ASN A 517 20.07 -29.83 26.31
N ASP A 518 20.52 -30.14 27.53
CA ASP A 518 21.92 -30.47 27.83
C ASP A 518 22.39 -31.70 27.05
N LYS A 519 21.48 -32.66 26.82
CA LYS A 519 21.80 -33.91 26.11
C LYS A 519 21.66 -33.83 24.59
N TYR A 520 20.63 -33.13 24.07
CA TYR A 520 20.25 -33.19 22.67
C TYR A 520 20.44 -31.87 21.92
N GLY A 521 20.80 -30.79 22.62
CA GLY A 521 21.00 -29.45 22.09
C GLY A 521 19.72 -28.61 22.00
N PHE A 522 19.89 -27.29 21.95
CA PHE A 522 18.79 -26.31 21.97
C PHE A 522 17.86 -26.42 20.75
N GLU A 523 18.38 -26.73 19.56
CA GLU A 523 17.57 -26.90 18.34
C GLU A 523 16.50 -28.01 18.51
N ARG A 524 16.84 -29.13 19.18
CA ARG A 524 15.86 -30.18 19.50
C ARG A 524 14.93 -29.77 20.63
N GLY A 525 15.41 -28.94 21.57
CA GLY A 525 14.57 -28.33 22.59
C GLY A 525 13.51 -27.42 22.00
N ASP A 526 13.88 -26.57 21.06
CA ASP A 526 12.96 -25.71 20.36
C ASP A 526 11.86 -26.49 19.62
N ALA A 527 12.24 -27.61 18.97
CA ALA A 527 11.28 -28.51 18.34
C ALA A 527 10.29 -29.13 19.35
N VAL A 528 10.74 -29.45 20.58
CA VAL A 528 9.87 -29.95 21.67
C VAL A 528 8.91 -28.83 22.12
N LEU A 529 9.38 -27.60 22.29
CA LEU A 529 8.54 -26.48 22.68
C LEU A 529 7.44 -26.18 21.62
N LEU A 530 7.80 -26.22 20.34
CA LEU A 530 6.84 -26.07 19.23
C LEU A 530 5.80 -27.19 19.24
N MET A 531 6.21 -28.44 19.43
CA MET A 531 5.32 -29.58 19.52
C MET A 531 4.40 -29.49 20.75
N THR A 532 4.90 -29.00 21.88
CA THR A 532 4.11 -28.76 23.09
C THR A 532 3.05 -27.68 22.85
N ALA A 533 3.45 -26.55 22.28
CA ALA A 533 2.53 -25.47 21.93
C ALA A 533 1.41 -25.94 20.98
N GLU A 534 1.77 -26.74 19.97
CA GLU A 534 0.79 -27.32 19.04
C GLU A 534 -0.13 -28.33 19.74
N THR A 535 0.38 -29.13 20.66
CA THR A 535 -0.42 -30.10 21.39
C THR A 535 -1.40 -29.44 22.33
N LEU A 536 -0.96 -28.42 23.10
CA LEU A 536 -1.84 -27.62 23.95
C LEU A 536 -2.91 -26.86 23.15
N SER A 537 -2.53 -26.28 22.01
CA SER A 537 -3.48 -25.62 21.10
C SER A 537 -4.54 -26.58 20.59
N ARG A 538 -4.16 -27.82 20.23
CA ARG A 538 -5.11 -28.85 19.79
C ARG A 538 -6.02 -29.33 20.91
N ALA A 539 -5.52 -29.49 22.14
CA ALA A 539 -6.31 -29.83 23.30
C ALA A 539 -7.36 -28.75 23.58
N LEU A 540 -6.95 -27.49 23.54
CA LEU A 540 -7.83 -26.35 23.74
C LEU A 540 -8.90 -26.24 22.63
N ALA A 541 -8.53 -26.48 21.37
CA ALA A 541 -9.47 -26.51 20.25
C ALA A 541 -10.50 -27.65 20.34
N ARG A 542 -10.18 -28.77 21.00
CA ARG A 542 -11.06 -29.92 21.15
C ARG A 542 -12.03 -29.79 22.32
N GLU A 543 -11.53 -29.38 23.49
CA GLU A 543 -12.26 -29.38 24.76
C GLU A 543 -12.61 -27.96 25.24
N GLY A 544 -12.01 -26.92 24.66
CA GLY A 544 -12.20 -25.51 25.00
C GLY A 544 -13.29 -24.81 24.23
N GLN A 545 -13.48 -23.54 24.54
CA GLN A 545 -14.36 -22.61 23.82
C GLN A 545 -13.58 -21.36 23.41
N GLY A 546 -14.17 -20.49 22.57
CA GLY A 546 -13.52 -19.30 22.03
C GLY A 546 -13.04 -18.26 23.05
N GLU A 547 -13.43 -18.40 24.32
CA GLU A 547 -13.00 -17.53 25.42
C GLU A 547 -11.74 -18.04 26.15
N ASP A 548 -11.37 -19.30 25.94
CA ASP A 548 -10.21 -19.93 26.57
C ASP A 548 -8.91 -19.38 25.95
N PHE A 549 -7.85 -19.27 26.77
CA PHE A 549 -6.63 -18.58 26.39
C PHE A 549 -5.42 -19.48 26.67
N LEU A 550 -4.48 -19.56 25.73
CA LEU A 550 -3.20 -20.25 25.86
C LEU A 550 -2.07 -19.24 25.71
N GLY A 551 -1.15 -19.20 26.67
CA GLY A 551 0.04 -18.35 26.66
C GLY A 551 1.32 -19.12 26.89
N HIS A 552 2.46 -18.57 26.45
CA HIS A 552 3.81 -19.08 26.69
C HIS A 552 4.60 -18.07 27.50
N ILE A 553 4.84 -18.39 28.78
CA ILE A 553 5.52 -17.49 29.73
C ILE A 553 6.99 -17.34 29.36
N GLY A 554 7.65 -18.45 29.02
CA GLY A 554 9.05 -18.51 28.61
C GLY A 554 9.73 -19.82 29.02
N GLY A 555 10.78 -20.18 28.30
CA GLY A 555 11.41 -21.51 28.52
C GLY A 555 10.44 -22.64 28.23
N ASP A 556 10.20 -23.51 29.22
CA ASP A 556 9.28 -24.65 29.19
C ASP A 556 7.90 -24.40 29.84
N ASP A 557 7.63 -23.14 30.24
CA ASP A 557 6.44 -22.76 30.99
C ASP A 557 5.31 -22.24 30.08
N PHE A 558 4.15 -22.92 30.11
CA PHE A 558 2.93 -22.52 29.40
C PHE A 558 1.78 -22.28 30.39
N LEU A 559 0.79 -21.50 29.99
CA LEU A 559 -0.34 -21.18 30.82
C LEU A 559 -1.63 -21.24 30.01
N ILE A 560 -2.65 -21.93 30.56
CA ILE A 560 -4.00 -21.96 29.99
C ILE A 560 -4.96 -21.28 30.98
N ILE A 561 -5.80 -20.38 30.49
CA ILE A 561 -6.88 -19.76 31.24
C ILE A 561 -8.19 -20.23 30.63
N THR A 562 -9.05 -20.81 31.45
CA THR A 562 -10.34 -21.38 31.03
C THR A 562 -11.38 -21.21 32.14
N SER A 563 -12.61 -21.62 31.88
CA SER A 563 -13.62 -21.69 32.95
C SER A 563 -13.40 -22.91 33.88
N PRO A 564 -13.82 -22.83 35.17
CA PRO A 564 -13.59 -23.90 36.12
C PRO A 564 -14.21 -25.25 35.72
N ASP A 565 -15.33 -25.25 35.04
CA ASP A 565 -16.05 -26.45 34.56
C ASP A 565 -15.30 -27.20 33.45
N ARG A 566 -14.45 -26.52 32.66
CA ARG A 566 -13.69 -27.10 31.55
C ARG A 566 -12.24 -27.46 31.91
N ALA A 567 -11.73 -26.91 33.01
CA ALA A 567 -10.32 -27.06 33.41
C ALA A 567 -9.88 -28.54 33.50
N GLU A 568 -10.73 -29.40 34.07
CA GLU A 568 -10.40 -30.82 34.22
C GLU A 568 -10.37 -31.56 32.87
N ASN A 569 -11.29 -31.27 31.96
CA ASN A 569 -11.35 -31.87 30.63
C ASN A 569 -10.13 -31.47 29.79
N ILE A 570 -9.78 -30.19 29.79
CA ILE A 570 -8.60 -29.66 29.07
C ILE A 570 -7.30 -30.27 29.63
N SER A 571 -7.20 -30.43 30.95
CA SER A 571 -5.99 -31.00 31.57
C SER A 571 -5.79 -32.49 31.27
N ARG A 572 -6.86 -33.20 30.91
CA ARG A 572 -6.81 -34.64 30.54
C ARG A 572 -6.65 -34.89 29.05
N ALA A 573 -6.92 -33.86 28.21
CA ALA A 573 -6.88 -33.94 26.75
C ALA A 573 -5.46 -33.91 26.20
#